data_d9b179b769954e4c169e3aa534f531dd
#
_entry.id   d9b179b769954e4c169e3aa534f531dd
#
_cell.length_a   1.000
_cell.length_b   1.000
_cell.length_c   1.000
_cell.angle_alpha   90.00
_cell.angle_beta   90.00
_cell.angle_gamma   90.00
#
_symmetry.space_group_name_H-M   'P 1'
#
loop_
_entity.id
_entity.type
_entity.pdbx_description
1 polymer ?
#
loop_
_entity_poly.entity_id
_entity_poly.type
_entity_poly.pdbx_seq_one_letter_code
_entity_poly.pdbx_strand_id
1 'polypeptide(L)'
;MRKLKLRPFVIPTISTFLLIIAIFASILNLKESNNFSETPSNIDYVNKTILDDEIAVINTTTKIINPYTDQSVTIGKYFYDYKAEATQQEKSIIYHDDTYMQNSGIDFVSENTFDVVAVLNGTVANVTENETLGKTVEINHDNGYVTIYQSLSEISVKKGDTISQGQVIGKSGTNELDKEIGNHLHFEFYANGQVVDPTLYLNKDLSQAKP
;
A
#
# COMPACT_ATOMS: atom_id res chain seq x y z
N MET A 1 -32.11 53.44 24.87
CA MET A 1 -31.57 52.35 24.04
C MET A 1 -30.86 51.35 24.94
N ARG A 2 -31.39 50.13 25.09
CA ARG A 2 -30.74 49.07 25.90
C ARG A 2 -29.57 48.46 25.08
N LYS A 3 -28.33 48.61 25.57
CA LYS A 3 -27.16 47.97 25.00
C LYS A 3 -27.21 46.47 25.32
N LEU A 4 -27.35 45.62 24.33
CA LEU A 4 -27.23 44.17 24.47
C LEU A 4 -25.78 43.81 24.85
N LYS A 5 -25.60 43.32 26.10
CA LYS A 5 -24.33 42.73 26.55
C LYS A 5 -24.32 41.25 26.16
N LEU A 6 -23.60 40.89 25.12
CA LEU A 6 -23.35 39.50 24.77
C LEU A 6 -22.50 38.82 25.86
N ARG A 7 -22.91 37.60 26.25
CA ARG A 7 -22.17 36.81 27.25
C ARG A 7 -20.80 36.41 26.64
N PRO A 8 -19.72 36.34 27.45
CA PRO A 8 -18.36 36.08 26.95
C PRO A 8 -18.18 34.75 26.21
N PHE A 9 -19.15 33.81 26.33
CA PHE A 9 -19.14 32.53 25.66
C PHE A 9 -19.71 32.57 24.22
N VAL A 10 -20.45 33.60 23.84
CA VAL A 10 -21.12 33.68 22.52
C VAL A 10 -20.16 34.12 21.43
N ILE A 11 -19.14 34.90 21.77
CA ILE A 11 -18.15 35.42 20.81
C ILE A 11 -17.28 34.31 20.22
N PRO A 12 -16.69 33.39 21.03
CA PRO A 12 -15.89 32.29 20.46
C PRO A 12 -16.71 31.29 19.63
N THR A 13 -17.98 31.03 20.00
CA THR A 13 -18.84 30.11 19.24
C THR A 13 -19.26 30.67 17.88
N ILE A 14 -19.54 31.98 17.81
CA ILE A 14 -19.83 32.65 16.52
C ILE A 14 -18.60 32.67 15.61
N SER A 15 -17.40 32.90 16.18
CA SER A 15 -16.15 32.90 15.44
C SER A 15 -15.84 31.53 14.82
N THR A 16 -16.03 30.43 15.56
CA THR A 16 -15.82 29.06 15.04
C THR A 16 -16.83 28.70 13.97
N PHE A 17 -18.09 29.14 14.09
CA PHE A 17 -19.13 28.88 13.11
C PHE A 17 -18.87 29.62 11.79
N LEU A 18 -18.39 30.86 11.83
CA LEU A 18 -17.97 31.63 10.64
C LEU A 18 -16.77 31.01 9.95
N LEU A 19 -15.83 30.45 10.70
CA LEU A 19 -14.65 29.78 10.15
C LEU A 19 -15.04 28.50 9.41
N ILE A 20 -15.97 27.73 9.94
CA ILE A 20 -16.52 26.53 9.28
C ILE A 20 -17.24 26.90 7.99
N ILE A 21 -18.04 27.96 7.97
CA ILE A 21 -18.73 28.44 6.77
C ILE A 21 -17.73 28.89 5.69
N ALA A 22 -16.65 29.57 6.07
CA ALA A 22 -15.61 30.01 5.15
C ALA A 22 -14.86 28.82 4.51
N ILE A 23 -14.57 27.76 5.29
CA ILE A 23 -13.96 26.53 4.78
C ILE A 23 -14.90 25.82 3.80
N PHE A 24 -16.21 25.75 4.13
CA PHE A 24 -17.20 25.11 3.28
C PHE A 24 -17.40 25.87 1.94
N ALA A 25 -17.43 27.20 1.98
CA ALA A 25 -17.48 28.06 0.80
C ALA A 25 -16.22 27.90 -0.09
N SER A 26 -15.03 27.74 0.51
CA SER A 26 -13.79 27.46 -0.20
C SER A 26 -13.86 26.13 -0.95
N ILE A 27 -14.42 25.10 -0.33
CA ILE A 27 -14.57 23.76 -0.94
C ILE A 27 -15.56 23.79 -2.12
N LEU A 28 -16.64 24.57 -2.00
CA LEU A 28 -17.60 24.74 -3.09
C LEU A 28 -17.01 25.50 -4.29
N ASN A 29 -16.21 26.53 -4.05
CA ASN A 29 -15.53 27.27 -5.13
C ASN A 29 -14.46 26.44 -5.84
N LEU A 30 -13.82 25.47 -5.17
CA LEU A 30 -12.90 24.53 -5.82
C LEU A 30 -13.63 23.54 -6.74
N LYS A 31 -14.91 23.28 -6.50
CA LYS A 31 -15.71 22.36 -7.30
C LYS A 31 -16.24 23.00 -8.61
N GLU A 32 -16.36 24.32 -8.68
CA GLU A 32 -16.79 25.04 -9.87
C GLU A 32 -15.66 25.38 -10.86
N SER A 33 -14.39 25.26 -10.46
CA SER A 33 -13.24 25.60 -11.31
C SER A 33 -12.85 24.50 -12.32
N ASN A 34 -13.53 23.37 -12.38
CA ASN A 34 -13.25 22.28 -13.32
C ASN A 34 -14.16 22.25 -14.55
N ASN A 35 -14.68 23.40 -14.99
CA ASN A 35 -15.29 23.49 -16.29
C ASN A 35 -14.18 23.57 -17.35
N PHE A 36 -13.78 22.42 -17.84
CA PHE A 36 -12.97 22.24 -19.04
C PHE A 36 -13.78 22.77 -20.24
N SER A 37 -13.36 23.90 -20.77
CA SER A 37 -13.95 24.45 -22.01
C SER A 37 -13.52 23.56 -23.18
N GLU A 38 -14.48 22.85 -23.76
CA GLU A 38 -14.31 22.17 -25.03
C GLU A 38 -14.09 23.24 -26.13
N THR A 39 -12.90 23.28 -26.68
CA THR A 39 -12.64 23.97 -27.95
C THR A 39 -13.11 23.06 -29.09
N PRO A 40 -13.97 23.51 -30.00
CA PRO A 40 -14.31 22.72 -31.17
C PRO A 40 -13.12 22.74 -32.13
N SER A 41 -12.35 21.68 -32.16
CA SER A 41 -11.37 21.44 -33.21
C SER A 41 -12.07 20.89 -34.43
N ASN A 42 -12.12 21.71 -35.51
CA ASN A 42 -12.39 21.25 -36.84
C ASN A 42 -11.33 20.20 -37.22
N ILE A 43 -11.63 18.92 -37.10
CA ILE A 43 -10.79 17.86 -37.62
C ILE A 43 -11.31 17.53 -39.02
N ASP A 44 -10.52 17.95 -40.00
CA ASP A 44 -10.65 17.55 -41.38
C ASP A 44 -10.45 16.03 -41.49
N TYR A 45 -11.50 15.27 -41.81
CA TYR A 45 -11.41 13.81 -42.02
C TYR A 45 -10.63 13.52 -43.29
N VAL A 46 -9.34 13.39 -43.19
CA VAL A 46 -8.53 12.75 -44.23
C VAL A 46 -8.88 11.27 -44.19
N ASN A 47 -9.57 10.80 -45.23
CA ASN A 47 -9.87 9.40 -45.48
C ASN A 47 -8.55 8.64 -45.72
N LYS A 48 -7.89 8.25 -44.62
CA LYS A 48 -6.77 7.33 -44.66
C LYS A 48 -7.30 5.96 -44.31
N THR A 49 -7.38 5.09 -45.29
CA THR A 49 -7.63 3.66 -45.11
C THR A 49 -6.58 3.15 -44.13
N ILE A 50 -6.90 3.08 -42.86
CA ILE A 50 -6.12 2.36 -41.88
C ILE A 50 -6.44 0.90 -42.16
N LEU A 51 -5.47 0.17 -42.68
CA LEU A 51 -5.48 -1.27 -42.70
C LEU A 51 -5.83 -1.74 -41.27
N ASP A 52 -6.73 -2.70 -41.18
CA ASP A 52 -7.10 -3.40 -39.96
C ASP A 52 -5.86 -4.09 -39.38
N ASP A 53 -4.98 -3.31 -38.73
CA ASP A 53 -4.16 -3.86 -37.69
C ASP A 53 -5.09 -4.02 -36.49
N GLU A 54 -5.57 -5.23 -36.28
CA GLU A 54 -6.12 -5.64 -35.00
C GLU A 54 -5.10 -5.21 -33.92
N ILE A 55 -5.39 -4.07 -33.29
CA ILE A 55 -4.73 -3.74 -32.01
C ILE A 55 -5.18 -4.87 -31.09
N ALA A 56 -4.36 -5.89 -30.99
CA ALA A 56 -4.52 -6.88 -29.95
C ALA A 56 -4.64 -6.10 -28.65
N VAL A 57 -5.84 -6.02 -28.09
CA VAL A 57 -6.06 -5.60 -26.71
C VAL A 57 -5.35 -6.66 -25.89
N ILE A 58 -4.07 -6.42 -25.63
CA ILE A 58 -3.32 -7.20 -24.68
C ILE A 58 -4.01 -6.88 -23.34
N ASN A 59 -4.97 -7.71 -22.98
CA ASN A 59 -5.40 -7.83 -21.59
C ASN A 59 -4.19 -8.34 -20.81
N THR A 60 -3.26 -7.45 -20.51
CA THR A 60 -2.21 -7.72 -19.55
C THR A 60 -2.88 -7.80 -18.19
N THR A 61 -3.43 -8.98 -17.88
CA THR A 61 -3.81 -9.28 -16.50
C THR A 61 -2.53 -9.17 -15.67
N THR A 62 -2.44 -8.10 -14.91
CA THR A 62 -1.26 -7.89 -14.06
C THR A 62 -1.30 -8.92 -12.94
N LYS A 63 -0.41 -9.91 -13.04
CA LYS A 63 -0.26 -10.92 -11.98
C LYS A 63 0.54 -10.31 -10.83
N ILE A 64 0.08 -10.49 -9.60
CA ILE A 64 0.82 -10.09 -8.40
C ILE A 64 1.95 -11.12 -8.21
N ILE A 65 3.21 -10.70 -8.31
CA ILE A 65 4.37 -11.59 -8.17
C ILE A 65 4.77 -11.77 -6.69
N ASN A 66 5.63 -12.75 -6.41
CA ASN A 66 6.26 -12.86 -5.09
C ASN A 66 7.17 -11.65 -4.83
N PRO A 67 7.37 -11.24 -3.55
CA PRO A 67 8.26 -10.14 -3.20
C PRO A 67 9.76 -10.51 -3.26
N TYR A 68 10.11 -11.60 -3.92
CA TYR A 68 11.46 -12.10 -4.13
C TYR A 68 11.56 -12.87 -5.45
N THR A 69 12.80 -13.08 -5.92
CA THR A 69 13.09 -13.87 -7.14
C THR A 69 13.90 -15.13 -6.85
N ASP A 70 14.53 -15.20 -5.67
CA ASP A 70 15.35 -16.34 -5.26
C ASP A 70 14.49 -17.56 -4.93
N GLN A 71 14.78 -18.69 -5.57
CA GLN A 71 14.04 -19.94 -5.40
C GLN A 71 14.35 -20.67 -4.07
N SER A 72 15.40 -20.28 -3.35
CA SER A 72 15.71 -20.81 -2.02
C SER A 72 14.81 -20.24 -0.91
N VAL A 73 14.08 -19.15 -1.21
CA VAL A 73 13.19 -18.51 -0.26
C VAL A 73 11.95 -19.35 -0.02
N THR A 74 11.63 -19.56 1.25
CA THR A 74 10.47 -20.33 1.70
C THR A 74 9.63 -19.51 2.69
N ILE A 75 8.43 -19.98 3.03
CA ILE A 75 7.61 -19.35 4.07
C ILE A 75 8.06 -19.89 5.44
N GLY A 76 8.55 -19.01 6.29
CA GLY A 76 8.90 -19.30 7.68
C GLY A 76 7.71 -19.17 8.62
N LYS A 77 6.88 -18.15 8.42
CA LYS A 77 5.69 -17.88 9.22
C LYS A 77 4.54 -17.38 8.36
N TYR A 78 3.32 -17.89 8.59
CA TYR A 78 2.12 -17.53 7.85
C TYR A 78 1.37 -16.37 8.49
N PHE A 79 0.49 -15.76 7.72
CA PHE A 79 -0.54 -14.84 8.21
C PHE A 79 -1.42 -15.52 9.26
N TYR A 80 -1.77 -14.82 10.34
CA TYR A 80 -2.66 -15.35 11.37
C TYR A 80 -4.13 -15.27 10.93
N ASP A 81 -4.72 -16.43 10.67
CA ASP A 81 -6.16 -16.54 10.42
C ASP A 81 -6.86 -17.14 11.66
N TYR A 82 -7.71 -16.34 12.31
CA TYR A 82 -8.49 -16.79 13.48
C TYR A 82 -9.48 -17.93 13.18
N LYS A 83 -9.75 -18.21 11.90
CA LYS A 83 -10.63 -19.31 11.43
C LYS A 83 -9.85 -20.57 11.09
N ALA A 84 -8.52 -20.50 11.03
CA ALA A 84 -7.68 -21.64 10.72
C ALA A 84 -7.65 -22.64 11.89
N GLU A 85 -7.23 -23.87 11.60
CA GLU A 85 -6.98 -24.88 12.62
C GLU A 85 -5.91 -24.43 13.64
N ALA A 86 -6.03 -24.86 14.90
CA ALA A 86 -5.15 -24.44 16.00
C ALA A 86 -3.65 -24.64 15.68
N THR A 87 -3.28 -25.73 15.02
CA THR A 87 -1.91 -26.00 14.59
C THR A 87 -1.36 -25.01 13.57
N GLN A 88 -2.22 -24.40 12.78
CA GLN A 88 -1.83 -23.32 11.85
C GLN A 88 -1.75 -21.99 12.57
N GLN A 89 -2.67 -21.71 13.48
CA GLN A 89 -2.64 -20.52 14.31
C GLN A 89 -1.35 -20.47 15.15
N GLU A 90 -0.93 -21.56 15.76
CA GLU A 90 0.32 -21.64 16.52
C GLU A 90 1.56 -21.26 15.68
N LYS A 91 1.60 -21.67 14.40
CA LYS A 91 2.69 -21.34 13.46
C LYS A 91 2.66 -19.89 12.95
N SER A 92 1.62 -19.15 13.28
CA SER A 92 1.39 -17.77 12.88
C SER A 92 1.45 -16.80 14.07
N ILE A 93 2.02 -17.24 15.17
CA ILE A 93 2.23 -16.43 16.39
C ILE A 93 3.69 -15.98 16.46
N ILE A 94 3.87 -14.70 16.76
CA ILE A 94 5.16 -14.11 17.11
C ILE A 94 5.24 -14.02 18.63
N TYR A 95 6.37 -14.45 19.21
CA TYR A 95 6.64 -14.29 20.64
C TYR A 95 7.75 -13.27 20.83
N HIS A 96 7.43 -12.17 21.51
CA HIS A 96 8.37 -11.09 21.78
C HIS A 96 8.08 -10.49 23.15
N ASP A 97 9.12 -10.30 23.97
CA ASP A 97 9.05 -9.67 25.29
C ASP A 97 7.87 -10.20 26.15
N ASP A 98 7.83 -11.52 26.36
CA ASP A 98 6.78 -12.22 27.11
C ASP A 98 5.36 -12.02 26.58
N THR A 99 5.22 -11.59 25.32
CA THR A 99 3.93 -11.34 24.66
C THR A 99 3.77 -12.17 23.40
N TYR A 100 2.60 -12.78 23.23
CA TYR A 100 2.20 -13.46 22.01
C TYR A 100 1.42 -12.50 21.12
N MET A 101 1.85 -12.37 19.88
CA MET A 101 1.22 -11.50 18.87
C MET A 101 0.84 -12.28 17.62
N GLN A 102 -0.23 -11.87 16.98
CA GLN A 102 -0.66 -12.41 15.70
C GLN A 102 0.23 -11.88 14.57
N ASN A 103 0.67 -12.74 13.66
CA ASN A 103 1.42 -12.32 12.49
C ASN A 103 0.48 -11.66 11.47
N SER A 104 0.70 -10.37 11.18
CA SER A 104 -0.10 -9.56 10.26
C SER A 104 0.27 -9.75 8.79
N GLY A 105 1.29 -10.55 8.50
CA GLY A 105 1.79 -10.78 7.15
C GLY A 105 2.31 -12.20 6.94
N ILE A 106 3.25 -12.33 6.02
CA ILE A 106 4.00 -13.56 5.78
C ILE A 106 5.48 -13.26 5.98
N ASP A 107 6.19 -14.14 6.69
CA ASP A 107 7.64 -14.07 6.80
C ASP A 107 8.27 -15.03 5.78
N PHE A 108 8.94 -14.47 4.80
CA PHE A 108 9.73 -15.19 3.81
C PHE A 108 11.16 -15.31 4.29
N VAL A 109 11.68 -16.52 4.39
CA VAL A 109 12.98 -16.83 4.99
C VAL A 109 13.94 -17.47 4.00
N SER A 110 15.22 -17.20 4.17
CA SER A 110 16.33 -17.89 3.52
C SER A 110 17.58 -17.82 4.41
N GLU A 111 18.49 -18.79 4.29
CA GLU A 111 19.78 -18.77 4.99
C GLU A 111 20.63 -17.56 4.58
N ASN A 112 20.51 -17.14 3.33
CA ASN A 112 21.23 -16.00 2.78
C ASN A 112 20.31 -14.78 2.60
N THR A 113 20.90 -13.59 2.66
CA THR A 113 20.21 -12.34 2.28
C THR A 113 19.80 -12.41 0.80
N PHE A 114 18.55 -12.07 0.49
CA PHE A 114 18.00 -12.07 -0.85
C PHE A 114 17.46 -10.69 -1.25
N ASP A 115 17.37 -10.45 -2.55
CA ASP A 115 16.79 -9.23 -3.08
C ASP A 115 15.26 -9.23 -2.90
N VAL A 116 14.77 -8.12 -2.33
CA VAL A 116 13.34 -7.87 -2.16
C VAL A 116 12.84 -7.01 -3.32
N VAL A 117 11.78 -7.47 -4.00
CA VAL A 117 11.22 -6.81 -5.17
C VAL A 117 9.77 -6.35 -4.94
N ALA A 118 9.38 -5.29 -5.62
CA ALA A 118 8.00 -4.81 -5.58
C ALA A 118 7.05 -5.80 -6.28
N VAL A 119 5.96 -6.17 -5.61
CA VAL A 119 4.99 -7.15 -6.11
C VAL A 119 4.09 -6.60 -7.21
N LEU A 120 3.95 -5.28 -7.32
CA LEU A 120 3.14 -4.52 -8.29
C LEU A 120 3.81 -3.18 -8.61
N ASN A 121 3.37 -2.52 -9.70
CA ASN A 121 3.69 -1.12 -9.95
C ASN A 121 3.10 -0.23 -8.84
N GLY A 122 3.77 0.86 -8.48
CA GLY A 122 3.26 1.77 -7.45
C GLY A 122 4.16 2.96 -7.19
N THR A 123 3.91 3.61 -6.06
CA THR A 123 4.69 4.74 -5.56
C THR A 123 5.07 4.49 -4.10
N VAL A 124 6.33 4.71 -3.76
CA VAL A 124 6.81 4.59 -2.37
C VAL A 124 6.11 5.63 -1.51
N ALA A 125 5.22 5.17 -0.63
CA ALA A 125 4.46 6.01 0.29
C ALA A 125 5.30 6.44 1.48
N ASN A 126 6.11 5.50 2.01
CA ASN A 126 6.93 5.77 3.18
C ASN A 126 8.18 4.88 3.22
N VAL A 127 9.22 5.38 3.90
CA VAL A 127 10.44 4.64 4.24
C VAL A 127 10.77 4.97 5.69
N THR A 128 10.85 3.95 6.53
CA THR A 128 11.16 4.11 7.97
C THR A 128 12.19 3.09 8.43
N GLU A 129 12.77 3.35 9.58
CA GLU A 129 13.68 2.45 10.26
C GLU A 129 13.45 2.54 11.77
N ASN A 130 13.28 1.40 12.42
CA ASN A 130 13.27 1.28 13.87
C ASN A 130 13.85 -0.08 14.29
N GLU A 131 14.26 -0.20 15.52
CA GLU A 131 14.93 -1.43 16.02
C GLU A 131 13.99 -2.64 16.02
N THR A 132 12.71 -2.44 16.34
CA THR A 132 11.75 -3.53 16.49
C THR A 132 11.40 -4.19 15.14
N LEU A 133 11.10 -3.39 14.11
CA LEU A 133 10.64 -3.87 12.79
C LEU A 133 11.74 -3.91 11.73
N GLY A 134 12.93 -3.33 12.04
CA GLY A 134 13.97 -3.11 11.05
C GLY A 134 13.64 -1.98 10.07
N LYS A 135 14.32 -1.95 8.93
CA LYS A 135 14.01 -1.01 7.85
C LYS A 135 12.75 -1.47 7.13
N THR A 136 11.90 -0.49 6.80
CA THR A 136 10.56 -0.72 6.24
C THR A 136 10.33 0.16 5.03
N VAL A 137 9.75 -0.42 3.98
CA VAL A 137 9.25 0.28 2.79
C VAL A 137 7.76 0.02 2.68
N GLU A 138 6.97 1.08 2.47
CA GLU A 138 5.55 1.04 2.18
C GLU A 138 5.32 1.53 0.76
N ILE A 139 4.56 0.78 -0.04
CA ILE A 139 4.24 1.11 -1.43
C ILE A 139 2.72 1.17 -1.61
N ASN A 140 2.24 2.31 -2.12
CA ASN A 140 0.87 2.46 -2.59
C ASN A 140 0.78 1.98 -4.04
N HIS A 141 -0.17 1.11 -4.31
CA HIS A 141 -0.49 0.61 -5.65
C HIS A 141 -1.82 1.15 -6.14
N ASP A 142 -2.08 0.98 -7.42
CA ASP A 142 -3.40 1.25 -7.97
C ASP A 142 -4.48 0.33 -7.35
N ASN A 143 -5.74 0.71 -7.48
CA ASN A 143 -6.89 -0.06 -6.99
C ASN A 143 -7.01 -0.20 -5.45
N GLY A 144 -6.34 0.69 -4.68
CA GLY A 144 -6.46 0.73 -3.22
C GLY A 144 -5.66 -0.36 -2.50
N TYR A 145 -4.67 -0.97 -3.17
CA TYR A 145 -3.73 -1.88 -2.52
C TYR A 145 -2.55 -1.12 -1.93
N VAL A 146 -2.07 -1.62 -0.79
CA VAL A 146 -0.83 -1.15 -0.14
C VAL A 146 -0.02 -2.38 0.25
N THR A 147 1.28 -2.32 0.05
CA THR A 147 2.20 -3.38 0.52
C THR A 147 3.25 -2.81 1.44
N ILE A 148 3.60 -3.57 2.45
CA ILE A 148 4.62 -3.21 3.43
C ILE A 148 5.69 -4.31 3.44
N TYR A 149 6.95 -3.88 3.35
CA TYR A 149 8.13 -4.71 3.34
C TYR A 149 8.98 -4.34 4.54
N GLN A 150 9.09 -5.22 5.54
CA GLN A 150 9.82 -4.98 6.79
C GLN A 150 10.99 -5.96 6.93
N SER A 151 11.78 -5.77 7.95
CA SER A 151 12.99 -6.55 8.24
C SER A 151 14.09 -6.40 7.17
N LEU A 152 14.10 -5.25 6.48
CA LEU A 152 15.10 -5.01 5.44
C LEU A 152 16.45 -4.65 6.06
N SER A 153 17.55 -5.23 5.52
CA SER A 153 18.93 -4.83 5.84
C SER A 153 19.35 -3.58 5.06
N GLU A 154 18.90 -3.47 3.81
CA GLU A 154 19.19 -2.35 2.91
C GLU A 154 17.90 -1.89 2.21
N ILE A 155 17.81 -0.58 1.93
CA ILE A 155 16.74 0.04 1.12
C ILE A 155 17.37 0.73 -0.08
N SER A 156 16.84 0.45 -1.28
CA SER A 156 17.35 0.99 -2.55
C SER A 156 16.45 2.10 -3.12
N VAL A 157 15.40 2.48 -2.41
CA VAL A 157 14.37 3.44 -2.85
C VAL A 157 14.09 4.48 -1.78
N LYS A 158 13.42 5.57 -2.14
CA LYS A 158 13.03 6.64 -1.22
C LYS A 158 11.57 7.02 -1.41
N LYS A 159 10.99 7.67 -0.42
CA LYS A 159 9.63 8.21 -0.48
C LYS A 159 9.41 9.06 -1.72
N GLY A 160 8.32 8.78 -2.44
CA GLY A 160 7.90 9.45 -3.66
C GLY A 160 8.44 8.81 -4.95
N ASP A 161 9.32 7.82 -4.89
CA ASP A 161 9.80 7.11 -6.08
C ASP A 161 8.67 6.32 -6.72
N THR A 162 8.58 6.37 -8.05
CA THR A 162 7.72 5.48 -8.84
C THR A 162 8.44 4.14 -9.04
N ILE A 163 7.74 3.05 -8.74
CA ILE A 163 8.28 1.70 -8.72
C ILE A 163 7.58 0.86 -9.78
N SER A 164 8.37 0.09 -10.51
CA SER A 164 7.86 -0.95 -11.42
C SER A 164 7.80 -2.29 -10.72
N GLN A 165 6.83 -3.12 -11.07
CA GLN A 165 6.76 -4.51 -10.61
C GLN A 165 8.07 -5.26 -10.91
N GLY A 166 8.57 -6.01 -9.94
CA GLY A 166 9.84 -6.73 -10.05
C GLY A 166 11.09 -5.87 -9.82
N GLN A 167 10.93 -4.56 -9.62
CA GLN A 167 12.05 -3.69 -9.27
C GLN A 167 12.55 -4.02 -7.86
N VAL A 168 13.88 -4.15 -7.72
CA VAL A 168 14.53 -4.33 -6.41
C VAL A 168 14.33 -3.06 -5.57
N ILE A 169 13.79 -3.21 -4.37
CA ILE A 169 13.52 -2.12 -3.42
C ILE A 169 14.39 -2.19 -2.18
N GLY A 170 15.04 -3.33 -1.95
CA GLY A 170 15.92 -3.55 -0.80
C GLY A 170 16.40 -4.98 -0.72
N LYS A 171 16.95 -5.34 0.44
CA LYS A 171 17.41 -6.71 0.76
C LYS A 171 16.79 -7.19 2.05
N SER A 172 16.51 -8.48 2.16
CA SER A 172 16.09 -9.13 3.40
C SER A 172 17.10 -8.93 4.51
N GLY A 173 16.67 -9.04 5.76
CA GLY A 173 17.51 -8.85 6.92
C GLY A 173 16.93 -9.50 8.16
N THR A 174 17.10 -8.85 9.30
CA THR A 174 16.60 -9.29 10.61
C THR A 174 15.89 -8.13 11.30
N ASN A 175 15.07 -8.44 12.30
CA ASN A 175 14.47 -7.46 13.19
C ASN A 175 14.54 -7.96 14.66
N GLU A 176 14.19 -7.10 15.60
CA GLU A 176 14.13 -7.44 17.01
C GLU A 176 12.82 -8.14 17.40
N LEU A 177 11.74 -7.92 16.60
CA LEU A 177 10.41 -8.45 16.89
C LEU A 177 10.38 -9.98 16.83
N ASP A 178 11.04 -10.58 15.84
CA ASP A 178 11.10 -12.03 15.63
C ASP A 178 12.55 -12.46 15.33
N LYS A 179 13.44 -12.30 16.31
CA LYS A 179 14.87 -12.63 16.17
C LYS A 179 15.14 -14.07 15.82
N GLU A 180 14.28 -14.98 16.31
CA GLU A 180 14.49 -16.42 16.18
C GLU A 180 14.33 -16.90 14.75
N ILE A 181 13.55 -16.18 13.92
CA ILE A 181 13.33 -16.54 12.53
C ILE A 181 14.57 -16.29 11.65
N GLY A 182 15.52 -15.46 12.12
CA GLY A 182 16.77 -15.15 11.42
C GLY A 182 16.56 -14.20 10.23
N ASN A 183 17.29 -14.43 9.11
CA ASN A 183 17.17 -13.59 7.92
C ASN A 183 15.82 -13.83 7.22
N HIS A 184 15.02 -12.76 7.14
CA HIS A 184 13.69 -12.84 6.58
C HIS A 184 13.24 -11.51 5.95
N LEU A 185 12.14 -11.57 5.20
CA LEU A 185 11.30 -10.46 4.81
C LEU A 185 9.94 -10.66 5.46
N HIS A 186 9.51 -9.74 6.32
CA HIS A 186 8.11 -9.65 6.73
C HIS A 186 7.34 -8.85 5.69
N PHE A 187 6.30 -9.46 5.12
CA PHE A 187 5.52 -8.90 4.01
C PHE A 187 4.04 -8.83 4.36
N GLU A 188 3.47 -7.62 4.34
CA GLU A 188 2.06 -7.38 4.55
C GLU A 188 1.38 -6.91 3.26
N PHE A 189 0.14 -7.32 3.06
CA PHE A 189 -0.71 -6.88 1.95
C PHE A 189 -2.01 -6.29 2.50
N TYR A 190 -2.33 -5.09 2.05
CA TYR A 190 -3.56 -4.39 2.41
C TYR A 190 -4.45 -4.26 1.17
N ALA A 191 -5.72 -4.61 1.34
CA ALA A 191 -6.77 -4.39 0.34
C ALA A 191 -7.87 -3.51 0.95
N ASN A 192 -8.17 -2.38 0.31
CA ASN A 192 -9.17 -1.42 0.80
C ASN A 192 -8.96 -0.99 2.26
N GLY A 193 -7.70 -0.80 2.66
CA GLY A 193 -7.32 -0.38 4.01
C GLY A 193 -7.38 -1.46 5.08
N GLN A 194 -7.63 -2.71 4.72
CA GLN A 194 -7.61 -3.85 5.64
C GLN A 194 -6.43 -4.76 5.32
N VAL A 195 -5.71 -5.21 6.35
CA VAL A 195 -4.69 -6.24 6.20
C VAL A 195 -5.36 -7.56 5.84
N VAL A 196 -4.79 -8.26 4.87
CA VAL A 196 -5.33 -9.53 4.35
C VAL A 196 -4.20 -10.56 4.21
N ASP A 197 -4.56 -11.83 4.19
CA ASP A 197 -3.61 -12.91 3.95
C ASP A 197 -2.96 -12.75 2.55
N PRO A 198 -1.65 -12.48 2.46
CA PRO A 198 -0.98 -12.29 1.17
C PRO A 198 -1.05 -13.52 0.25
N THR A 199 -1.22 -14.74 0.78
CA THR A 199 -1.33 -15.96 -0.04
C THR A 199 -2.56 -15.96 -0.94
N LEU A 200 -3.59 -15.18 -0.57
CA LEU A 200 -4.79 -15.04 -1.36
C LEU A 200 -4.59 -14.18 -2.61
N TYR A 201 -3.49 -13.41 -2.65
CA TYR A 201 -3.18 -12.43 -3.69
C TYR A 201 -1.94 -12.78 -4.50
N LEU A 202 -0.87 -13.22 -3.84
CA LEU A 202 0.39 -13.56 -4.52
C LEU A 202 0.19 -14.65 -5.58
N ASN A 203 0.84 -14.46 -6.72
CA ASN A 203 0.78 -15.35 -7.89
C ASN A 203 -0.60 -15.46 -8.57
N LYS A 204 -1.54 -14.55 -8.26
CA LYS A 204 -2.85 -14.46 -8.89
C LYS A 204 -2.98 -13.21 -9.73
N ASP A 205 -3.84 -13.27 -10.73
CA ASP A 205 -4.23 -12.09 -11.51
C ASP A 205 -5.04 -11.12 -10.66
N LEU A 206 -4.81 -9.81 -10.80
CA LEU A 206 -5.53 -8.75 -10.10
C LEU A 206 -7.05 -8.87 -10.26
N SER A 207 -7.53 -9.37 -11.40
CA SER A 207 -8.97 -9.60 -11.65
C SER A 207 -9.56 -10.73 -10.80
N GLN A 208 -8.72 -11.63 -10.28
CA GLN A 208 -9.10 -12.80 -9.46
C GLN A 208 -8.83 -12.57 -7.97
N ALA A 209 -7.99 -11.58 -7.64
CA ALA A 209 -7.68 -11.18 -6.28
C ALA A 209 -8.88 -10.37 -5.73
N LYS A 210 -9.84 -11.06 -5.11
CA LYS A 210 -10.95 -10.41 -4.40
C LYS A 210 -10.72 -10.53 -2.89
N PRO A 211 -10.98 -9.44 -2.14
CA PRO A 211 -10.98 -9.46 -0.69
C PRO A 211 -12.07 -10.37 -0.14
#